data_7609b5fbab5859eceefb3e022d2f7bc4
#
_entry.id   7609b5fbab5859eceefb3e022d2f7bc4
#
_cell.length_a   1.000
_cell.length_b   1.000
_cell.length_c   1.000
_cell.angle_alpha   90.00
_cell.angle_beta   90.00
_cell.angle_gamma   90.00
#
_symmetry.space_group_name_H-M   'P 1'
#
loop_
_entity.id
_entity.type
_entity.pdbx_description
1 polymer ?
#
loop_
_entity_poly.entity_id
_entity_poly.type
_entity_poly.pdbx_seq_one_letter_code
_entity_poly.pdbx_strand_id
1 'polypeptide(L)'
;NELRQIMLSPRELASDSLPNKNWINERLTFTHGYGVAAGPVNQVTSSGQPEFFIKDIPPQTTTSLKITRPEIYYGELANEYVLVRTKSQELDYPAGDQNIYTTYQGKGGVPIGSFWRKLVFAAHHASMRILLSQDLTGESRILFHQKIQERVKKIAPFITFDPDAYIVIAQGGRLFWIIDGYTNSARFPYSAPLSRQGMNYIRNSVKAVVDAYNGTVEFYLSDPADPIIQSFAKTFPHVFKPIDAMPEDLRAHVRYPQDLFTIQANVYATYHMQDPQVFFNKEDLLSIPRRTIEGRERDMEPYYTIMRLPGEEKEEFILLLPFTPNKRDNMRSWLAARSDGKNYGKLTALEFPKAKLVYGPKQIDARIDQDTIISQQLTLWSQRGSQVLRGSLLAIPIEKSLLYVQPLYLAAEQGSLPELKRIIVAFGNRITMDETLDL
;
A
#
# COMPACT_ATOMS: atom_id res chain seq x y z
N ASN A 1 13.79 -21.44 -0.91
CA ASN A 1 13.28 -20.06 -0.76
C ASN A 1 12.54 -19.71 -2.04
N GLU A 2 11.24 -19.72 -1.99
CA GLU A 2 10.37 -19.30 -3.09
C GLU A 2 9.98 -17.83 -2.84
N LEU A 3 10.19 -16.98 -3.83
CA LEU A 3 9.65 -15.61 -3.82
C LEU A 3 8.14 -15.70 -4.02
N ARG A 4 7.38 -15.12 -3.09
CA ARG A 4 5.93 -15.17 -3.16
C ARG A 4 5.35 -13.79 -2.83
N GLN A 5 4.46 -13.30 -3.66
CA GLN A 5 3.71 -12.09 -3.37
C GLN A 5 2.64 -12.37 -2.34
N ILE A 6 2.60 -11.55 -1.29
CA ILE A 6 1.66 -11.68 -0.20
C ILE A 6 0.85 -10.40 -0.03
N MET A 7 -0.36 -10.56 0.46
CA MET A 7 -1.17 -9.47 0.98
C MET A 7 -1.07 -9.48 2.50
N LEU A 8 -0.79 -8.32 3.10
CA LEU A 8 -0.67 -8.13 4.53
C LEU A 8 -1.63 -7.03 4.95
N SER A 9 -2.51 -7.32 5.90
CA SER A 9 -3.50 -6.39 6.41
C SER A 9 -3.40 -6.26 7.93
N PRO A 10 -3.11 -5.08 8.47
CA PRO A 10 -3.13 -4.84 9.92
C PRO A 10 -4.56 -4.86 10.44
N ARG A 11 -4.73 -5.36 11.66
CA ARG A 11 -5.98 -5.28 12.40
C ARG A 11 -5.93 -4.09 13.36
N GLU A 12 -6.25 -2.93 12.83
CA GLU A 12 -6.28 -1.71 13.62
C GLU A 12 -7.62 -1.53 14.34
N LEU A 13 -7.59 -0.79 15.41
CA LEU A 13 -8.77 -0.43 16.16
C LEU A 13 -9.40 0.85 15.56
N ALA A 14 -10.57 0.71 14.96
CA ALA A 14 -11.38 1.84 14.53
C ALA A 14 -12.17 2.39 15.73
N SER A 15 -11.61 3.35 16.46
CA SER A 15 -12.25 3.94 17.63
C SER A 15 -13.59 4.60 17.33
N ASP A 16 -13.76 5.06 16.09
CA ASP A 16 -15.02 5.66 15.61
C ASP A 16 -16.16 4.65 15.49
N SER A 17 -15.87 3.36 15.51
CA SER A 17 -16.84 2.26 15.40
C SER A 17 -17.16 1.59 16.74
N LEU A 18 -16.62 2.09 17.85
CA LEU A 18 -16.88 1.53 19.18
C LEU A 18 -18.37 1.67 19.55
N PRO A 19 -19.05 0.60 20.00
CA PRO A 19 -20.49 0.65 20.30
C PRO A 19 -20.82 1.53 21.51
N ASN A 20 -19.94 1.61 22.51
CA ASN A 20 -20.11 2.41 23.72
C ASN A 20 -18.99 3.46 23.81
N LYS A 21 -19.13 4.54 23.07
CA LYS A 21 -18.18 5.65 23.11
C LYS A 21 -18.28 6.41 24.42
N ASN A 22 -17.29 6.22 25.27
CA ASN A 22 -17.04 7.07 26.42
C ASN A 22 -15.53 7.28 26.58
N TRP A 23 -15.15 8.29 27.31
CA TRP A 23 -13.75 8.66 27.43
C TRP A 23 -12.86 7.52 27.98
N ILE A 24 -13.35 6.70 28.93
CA ILE A 24 -12.61 5.58 29.49
C ILE A 24 -12.36 4.53 28.40
N ASN A 25 -13.41 4.15 27.67
CA ASN A 25 -13.29 3.17 26.60
C ASN A 25 -12.34 3.64 25.50
N GLU A 26 -12.50 4.89 25.03
CA GLU A 26 -11.72 5.42 23.93
C GLU A 26 -10.25 5.72 24.30
N ARG A 27 -9.97 6.02 25.57
CA ARG A 27 -8.65 6.54 25.96
C ARG A 27 -7.88 5.63 26.90
N LEU A 28 -8.52 4.73 27.64
CA LEU A 28 -7.90 3.87 28.64
C LEU A 28 -8.03 2.38 28.32
N THR A 29 -9.16 1.94 27.74
CA THR A 29 -9.46 0.52 27.54
C THR A 29 -9.11 0.06 26.14
N PHE A 30 -9.62 0.72 25.11
CA PHE A 30 -9.37 0.38 23.71
C PHE A 30 -8.23 1.24 23.16
N THR A 31 -7.00 0.87 23.50
CA THR A 31 -5.80 1.68 23.27
C THR A 31 -5.04 1.33 22.00
N HIS A 32 -5.25 0.11 21.46
CA HIS A 32 -4.45 -0.44 20.34
C HIS A 32 -5.24 -1.45 19.51
N GLY A 33 -4.80 -1.64 18.27
CA GLY A 33 -5.19 -2.75 17.42
C GLY A 33 -4.35 -4.00 17.70
N TYR A 34 -4.72 -5.16 17.10
CA TYR A 34 -4.09 -6.42 17.45
C TYR A 34 -3.83 -7.34 16.25
N GLY A 35 -2.57 -7.47 15.90
CA GLY A 35 -2.09 -8.41 14.92
C GLY A 35 -2.32 -8.01 13.46
N VAL A 36 -1.99 -8.93 12.60
CA VAL A 36 -2.15 -8.80 11.14
C VAL A 36 -2.77 -10.08 10.59
N ALA A 37 -3.42 -9.97 9.43
CA ALA A 37 -3.77 -11.08 8.58
C ALA A 37 -2.86 -11.09 7.36
N ALA A 38 -2.38 -12.26 6.94
CA ALA A 38 -1.54 -12.38 5.76
C ALA A 38 -1.87 -13.64 4.97
N GLY A 39 -1.88 -13.50 3.65
CA GLY A 39 -2.11 -14.60 2.72
C GLY A 39 -1.43 -14.38 1.38
N PRO A 40 -1.24 -15.44 0.57
CA PRO A 40 -0.74 -15.31 -0.78
C PRO A 40 -1.81 -14.65 -1.67
N VAL A 41 -1.37 -13.83 -2.63
CA VAL A 41 -2.30 -13.10 -3.52
C VAL A 41 -2.97 -14.01 -4.56
N ASN A 42 -2.43 -15.19 -4.80
CA ASN A 42 -2.83 -16.10 -5.87
C ASN A 42 -3.47 -17.41 -5.37
N GLN A 43 -3.86 -17.48 -4.10
CA GLN A 43 -4.51 -18.68 -3.54
C GLN A 43 -5.81 -18.32 -2.84
N VAL A 44 -6.80 -19.17 -3.05
CA VAL A 44 -8.11 -19.08 -2.42
C VAL A 44 -8.51 -20.44 -1.86
N THR A 45 -9.39 -20.43 -0.87
CA THR A 45 -10.02 -21.64 -0.32
C THR A 45 -11.00 -22.25 -1.34
N SER A 46 -11.47 -23.46 -1.09
CA SER A 46 -12.50 -24.11 -1.91
C SER A 46 -13.82 -23.31 -2.01
N SER A 47 -14.06 -22.38 -1.11
CA SER A 47 -15.21 -21.46 -1.13
C SER A 47 -14.94 -20.14 -1.89
N GLY A 48 -13.74 -19.96 -2.46
CA GLY A 48 -13.38 -18.73 -3.16
C GLY A 48 -12.97 -17.57 -2.25
N GLN A 49 -12.81 -17.81 -0.95
CA GLN A 49 -12.29 -16.83 0.01
C GLN A 49 -10.76 -16.79 -0.02
N PRO A 50 -10.12 -15.65 0.29
CA PRO A 50 -8.67 -15.59 0.39
C PRO A 50 -8.11 -16.64 1.36
N GLU A 51 -7.04 -17.32 0.97
CA GLU A 51 -6.31 -18.19 1.88
C GLU A 51 -5.39 -17.36 2.77
N PHE A 52 -5.34 -17.71 4.06
CA PHE A 52 -4.50 -17.03 5.04
C PHE A 52 -3.52 -18.00 5.69
N PHE A 53 -2.25 -17.62 5.70
CA PHE A 53 -1.22 -18.30 6.49
C PHE A 53 -0.94 -17.59 7.82
N ILE A 54 -1.40 -16.34 8.02
CA ILE A 54 -1.50 -15.67 9.32
C ILE A 54 -2.96 -15.23 9.48
N LYS A 55 -3.64 -15.76 10.48
CA LYS A 55 -5.06 -15.52 10.78
C LYS A 55 -5.32 -15.55 12.29
N ASP A 56 -6.57 -15.38 12.67
CA ASP A 56 -7.10 -15.44 14.04
C ASP A 56 -6.58 -14.35 14.99
N ILE A 57 -7.15 -14.30 16.18
CA ILE A 57 -6.77 -13.42 17.29
C ILE A 57 -6.70 -14.30 18.56
N PRO A 58 -5.52 -14.52 19.15
CA PRO A 58 -4.20 -14.03 18.74
C PRO A 58 -3.72 -14.62 17.40
N PRO A 59 -2.81 -13.94 16.67
CA PRO A 59 -2.37 -14.37 15.34
C PRO A 59 -1.76 -15.77 15.37
N GLN A 60 -2.36 -16.70 14.61
CA GLN A 60 -1.84 -18.02 14.35
C GLN A 60 -1.17 -18.05 12.99
N THR A 61 -0.05 -18.75 12.89
CA THR A 61 0.70 -18.86 11.62
C THR A 61 0.95 -20.31 11.25
N THR A 62 0.79 -20.63 9.97
CA THR A 62 1.15 -21.92 9.38
C THR A 62 2.55 -21.91 8.74
N THR A 63 3.25 -20.78 8.80
CA THR A 63 4.60 -20.57 8.24
C THR A 63 5.63 -20.36 9.34
N SER A 64 6.90 -20.18 8.95
CA SER A 64 7.97 -19.82 9.88
C SER A 64 7.91 -18.37 10.39
N LEU A 65 7.06 -17.52 9.80
CA LEU A 65 6.84 -16.16 10.25
C LEU A 65 6.11 -16.15 11.61
N LYS A 66 6.71 -15.52 12.60
CA LYS A 66 6.09 -15.38 13.93
C LYS A 66 5.83 -13.91 14.20
N ILE A 67 4.71 -13.62 14.86
CA ILE A 67 4.42 -12.29 15.39
C ILE A 67 4.62 -12.37 16.88
N THR A 68 5.62 -11.65 17.39
CA THR A 68 5.98 -11.67 18.82
C THR A 68 5.43 -10.46 19.57
N ARG A 69 5.07 -9.41 18.83
CA ARG A 69 4.50 -8.17 19.37
C ARG A 69 3.35 -7.73 18.46
N PRO A 70 2.15 -8.29 18.66
CA PRO A 70 1.01 -8.05 17.78
C PRO A 70 0.30 -6.72 18.01
N GLU A 71 0.52 -6.04 19.15
CA GLU A 71 -0.20 -4.82 19.51
C GLU A 71 0.22 -3.64 18.63
N ILE A 72 -0.76 -2.96 18.04
CA ILE A 72 -0.58 -1.81 17.15
C ILE A 72 -1.10 -0.55 17.84
N TYR A 73 -0.20 0.15 18.53
CA TYR A 73 -0.51 1.43 19.19
C TYR A 73 -0.41 2.62 18.24
N TYR A 74 0.38 2.48 17.17
CA TYR A 74 0.58 3.50 16.16
C TYR A 74 0.24 2.91 14.80
N GLY A 75 -0.72 3.53 14.11
CA GLY A 75 -1.26 3.03 12.85
C GLY A 75 -1.93 4.13 12.03
N GLU A 76 -2.69 3.73 11.01
CA GLU A 76 -3.41 4.65 10.14
C GLU A 76 -4.74 5.10 10.75
N LEU A 77 -5.45 4.17 11.43
CA LEU A 77 -6.78 4.39 12.02
C LEU A 77 -6.71 4.75 13.52
N ALA A 78 -5.52 4.83 14.08
CA ALA A 78 -5.30 5.03 15.50
C ALA A 78 -5.95 6.32 16.04
N ASN A 79 -6.12 6.36 17.36
CA ASN A 79 -6.67 7.52 18.08
C ASN A 79 -5.75 8.75 18.00
N GLU A 80 -6.29 9.93 18.33
CA GLU A 80 -5.47 11.13 18.54
C GLU A 80 -4.48 10.95 19.69
N TYR A 81 -4.99 10.43 20.84
CA TYR A 81 -4.18 10.03 21.98
C TYR A 81 -4.84 8.91 22.78
N VAL A 82 -4.04 8.13 23.49
CA VAL A 82 -4.48 7.19 24.53
C VAL A 82 -3.59 7.30 25.76
N LEU A 83 -4.09 6.83 26.88
CA LEU A 83 -3.42 6.81 28.17
C LEU A 83 -3.19 5.36 28.58
N VAL A 84 -1.94 5.00 28.76
CA VAL A 84 -1.52 3.62 29.06
C VAL A 84 -0.86 3.55 30.43
N ARG A 85 -0.70 2.34 30.97
CA ARG A 85 -0.21 2.11 32.33
C ARG A 85 -1.07 2.82 33.37
N THR A 86 -2.37 2.81 33.18
CA THR A 86 -3.34 3.38 34.10
C THR A 86 -3.83 2.31 35.10
N LYS A 87 -4.73 2.67 36.01
CA LYS A 87 -5.40 1.67 36.87
C LYS A 87 -6.40 0.84 36.05
N SER A 88 -6.98 1.42 34.99
CA SER A 88 -7.84 0.71 34.05
C SER A 88 -6.97 -0.23 33.21
N GLN A 89 -7.45 -1.45 33.00
CA GLN A 89 -6.77 -2.43 32.15
C GLN A 89 -7.03 -2.12 30.69
N GLU A 90 -6.02 -2.31 29.86
CA GLU A 90 -6.09 -2.17 28.40
C GLU A 90 -6.64 -3.48 27.83
N LEU A 91 -7.66 -3.43 26.98
CA LEU A 91 -8.15 -4.59 26.27
C LEU A 91 -7.12 -5.02 25.22
N ASP A 92 -6.61 -6.24 25.36
CA ASP A 92 -5.67 -6.82 24.42
C ASP A 92 -6.41 -7.44 23.23
N TYR A 93 -7.21 -8.47 23.51
CA TYR A 93 -8.07 -9.09 22.50
C TYR A 93 -9.22 -9.88 23.15
N PRO A 94 -10.32 -10.13 22.41
CA PRO A 94 -11.39 -11.01 22.85
C PRO A 94 -11.00 -12.48 22.64
N ALA A 95 -11.20 -13.31 23.64
CA ALA A 95 -10.97 -14.76 23.60
C ALA A 95 -12.27 -15.52 23.92
N GLY A 96 -13.10 -15.76 22.91
CA GLY A 96 -14.44 -16.33 23.09
C GLY A 96 -15.33 -15.42 23.93
N ASP A 97 -15.85 -15.94 25.04
CA ASP A 97 -16.70 -15.19 25.97
C ASP A 97 -15.93 -14.33 26.99
N GLN A 98 -14.61 -14.34 26.95
CA GLN A 98 -13.76 -13.61 27.87
C GLN A 98 -12.90 -12.57 27.13
N ASN A 99 -12.56 -11.51 27.83
CA ASN A 99 -11.63 -10.50 27.36
C ASN A 99 -10.25 -10.71 27.98
N ILE A 100 -9.22 -10.68 27.18
CA ILE A 100 -7.83 -10.66 27.64
C ILE A 100 -7.38 -9.24 27.77
N TYR A 101 -6.70 -8.94 28.87
CA TYR A 101 -6.23 -7.61 29.19
C TYR A 101 -4.70 -7.59 29.28
N THR A 102 -4.14 -6.44 28.95
CA THR A 102 -2.70 -6.19 28.96
C THR A 102 -2.38 -4.85 29.62
N THR A 103 -1.10 -4.59 29.75
CA THR A 103 -0.56 -3.28 30.15
C THR A 103 0.62 -2.93 29.25
N TYR A 104 0.60 -1.77 28.66
CA TYR A 104 1.67 -1.28 27.79
C TYR A 104 3.05 -1.35 28.47
N GLN A 105 4.01 -2.04 27.88
CA GLN A 105 5.36 -2.22 28.40
C GLN A 105 6.42 -1.44 27.60
N GLY A 106 5.98 -0.71 26.55
CA GLY A 106 6.87 -0.01 25.66
C GLY A 106 7.50 1.25 26.27
N LYS A 107 8.40 1.85 25.51
CA LYS A 107 9.10 3.10 25.87
C LYS A 107 8.44 4.34 25.25
N GLY A 108 7.43 4.17 24.40
CA GLY A 108 6.76 5.26 23.69
C GLY A 108 5.99 6.20 24.60
N GLY A 109 5.55 7.32 24.02
CA GLY A 109 4.76 8.34 24.71
C GLY A 109 5.51 9.14 25.76
N VAL A 110 4.78 10.03 26.42
CA VAL A 110 5.32 10.92 27.47
C VAL A 110 4.77 10.51 28.84
N PRO A 111 5.64 10.38 29.89
CA PRO A 111 5.15 10.16 31.24
C PRO A 111 4.25 11.31 31.70
N ILE A 112 3.05 10.96 32.22
CA ILE A 112 2.03 11.96 32.60
C ILE A 112 1.77 11.99 34.12
N GLY A 113 2.61 11.37 34.93
CA GLY A 113 2.42 11.26 36.36
C GLY A 113 2.48 12.59 37.14
N SER A 114 3.13 13.64 36.63
CA SER A 114 3.21 14.95 37.32
C SER A 114 2.00 15.84 37.01
N PHE A 115 1.59 16.67 38.01
CA PHE A 115 0.49 17.62 37.85
C PHE A 115 0.67 18.55 36.64
N TRP A 116 1.87 19.13 36.48
CA TRP A 116 2.17 20.07 35.40
C TRP A 116 2.02 19.42 34.00
N ARG A 117 2.47 18.17 33.84
CA ARG A 117 2.31 17.44 32.59
C ARG A 117 0.85 17.14 32.32
N LYS A 118 0.07 16.72 33.33
CA LYS A 118 -1.38 16.55 33.21
C LYS A 118 -2.06 17.84 32.77
N LEU A 119 -1.69 18.97 33.36
CA LEU A 119 -2.25 20.28 33.01
C LEU A 119 -1.94 20.67 31.55
N VAL A 120 -0.69 20.50 31.12
CA VAL A 120 -0.28 20.80 29.72
C VAL A 120 -1.05 19.92 28.72
N PHE A 121 -1.13 18.62 28.96
CA PHE A 121 -1.86 17.72 28.07
C PHE A 121 -3.37 17.90 28.14
N ALA A 122 -3.93 18.26 29.29
CA ALA A 122 -5.34 18.61 29.43
C ALA A 122 -5.69 19.86 28.60
N ALA A 123 -4.83 20.87 28.62
CA ALA A 123 -4.97 22.06 27.78
C ALA A 123 -4.78 21.74 26.29
N HIS A 124 -3.75 20.95 25.95
CA HIS A 124 -3.45 20.58 24.56
C HIS A 124 -4.58 19.82 23.87
N HIS A 125 -5.19 18.85 24.58
CA HIS A 125 -6.30 18.03 24.07
C HIS A 125 -7.69 18.57 24.47
N ALA A 126 -7.77 19.76 25.06
CA ALA A 126 -9.02 20.36 25.54
C ALA A 126 -9.86 19.39 26.41
N SER A 127 -9.19 18.58 27.25
CA SER A 127 -9.79 17.50 28.03
C SER A 127 -9.46 17.58 29.51
N MET A 128 -10.36 18.19 30.28
CA MET A 128 -10.23 18.25 31.76
C MET A 128 -10.19 16.87 32.41
N ARG A 129 -10.69 15.82 31.75
CA ARG A 129 -10.63 14.43 32.23
C ARG A 129 -9.22 13.93 32.44
N ILE A 130 -8.23 14.41 31.65
CA ILE A 130 -6.81 14.09 31.84
C ILE A 130 -6.32 14.59 33.19
N LEU A 131 -6.77 15.77 33.64
CA LEU A 131 -6.36 16.36 34.91
C LEU A 131 -7.06 15.72 36.12
N LEU A 132 -8.35 15.41 35.95
CA LEU A 132 -9.24 14.99 37.06
C LEU A 132 -9.35 13.47 37.21
N SER A 133 -8.88 12.68 36.26
CA SER A 133 -9.00 11.21 36.32
C SER A 133 -8.18 10.63 37.47
N GLN A 134 -8.84 9.78 38.26
CA GLN A 134 -8.21 9.00 39.33
C GLN A 134 -7.53 7.72 38.82
N ASP A 135 -7.73 7.38 37.55
CA ASP A 135 -7.10 6.21 36.89
C ASP A 135 -5.62 6.47 36.56
N LEU A 136 -5.22 7.74 36.50
CA LEU A 136 -3.84 8.09 36.16
C LEU A 136 -2.92 7.97 37.37
N THR A 137 -1.88 7.15 37.21
CA THR A 137 -0.83 6.87 38.22
C THR A 137 0.44 7.64 37.93
N GLY A 138 1.45 7.52 38.81
CA GLY A 138 2.80 8.06 38.57
C GLY A 138 3.51 7.44 37.36
N GLU A 139 3.13 6.22 36.96
CA GLU A 139 3.73 5.48 35.84
C GLU A 139 2.97 5.65 34.53
N SER A 140 1.79 6.29 34.57
CA SER A 140 0.97 6.48 33.39
C SER A 140 1.67 7.30 32.33
N ARG A 141 1.43 6.93 31.07
CA ARG A 141 2.00 7.60 29.90
C ARG A 141 0.87 7.99 28.93
N ILE A 142 1.07 9.10 28.25
CA ILE A 142 0.22 9.49 27.13
C ILE A 142 0.92 9.16 25.82
N LEU A 143 0.28 8.34 24.99
CA LEU A 143 0.66 8.12 23.59
C LEU A 143 -0.17 9.06 22.74
N PHE A 144 0.46 9.94 21.99
CA PHE A 144 -0.23 10.94 21.15
C PHE A 144 0.41 11.02 19.77
N HIS A 145 -0.27 11.63 18.82
CA HIS A 145 0.04 11.52 17.40
C HIS A 145 0.23 10.05 17.01
N GLN A 146 -0.76 9.23 17.32
CA GLN A 146 -0.72 7.81 17.05
C GLN A 146 -0.95 7.51 15.56
N LYS A 147 -1.64 8.40 14.83
CA LYS A 147 -1.73 8.32 13.37
C LYS A 147 -0.35 8.55 12.76
N ILE A 148 0.15 7.52 12.09
CA ILE A 148 1.54 7.49 11.59
C ILE A 148 1.81 8.58 10.56
N GLN A 149 0.85 8.90 9.68
CA GLN A 149 0.96 9.98 8.70
C GLN A 149 1.11 11.35 9.37
N GLU A 150 0.33 11.64 10.41
CA GLU A 150 0.44 12.87 11.18
C GLU A 150 1.75 12.92 11.94
N ARG A 151 2.17 11.78 12.50
CA ARG A 151 3.38 11.65 13.30
C ARG A 151 4.64 11.99 12.51
N VAL A 152 4.82 11.38 11.34
CA VAL A 152 5.98 11.65 10.47
C VAL A 152 5.99 13.10 9.99
N LYS A 153 4.80 13.65 9.67
CA LYS A 153 4.63 15.04 9.23
C LYS A 153 4.95 16.07 10.33
N LYS A 154 4.68 15.73 11.60
CA LYS A 154 5.04 16.59 12.73
C LYS A 154 6.55 16.65 12.95
N ILE A 155 7.28 15.57 12.69
CA ILE A 155 8.73 15.51 12.85
C ILE A 155 9.45 16.16 11.66
N ALA A 156 8.99 15.88 10.43
CA ALA A 156 9.58 16.40 9.20
C ALA A 156 8.52 17.09 8.30
N PRO A 157 8.01 18.27 8.69
CA PRO A 157 6.92 18.97 7.97
C PRO A 157 7.33 19.48 6.58
N PHE A 158 8.59 19.48 6.27
CA PHE A 158 9.19 19.88 5.00
C PHE A 158 9.31 18.71 3.99
N ILE A 159 8.93 17.50 4.40
CA ILE A 159 8.82 16.31 3.52
C ILE A 159 7.34 16.07 3.20
N THR A 160 7.04 15.78 1.95
CA THR A 160 5.72 15.32 1.52
C THR A 160 5.70 13.80 1.61
N PHE A 161 4.82 13.25 2.46
CA PHE A 161 4.72 11.80 2.64
C PHE A 161 3.64 11.21 1.72
N ASP A 162 3.94 10.03 1.20
CA ASP A 162 3.00 9.20 0.45
C ASP A 162 1.82 8.79 1.34
N PRO A 163 0.57 8.87 0.88
CA PRO A 163 -0.57 8.41 1.66
C PRO A 163 -0.61 6.88 1.84
N ASP A 164 0.06 6.12 0.96
CA ASP A 164 0.10 4.65 0.98
C ASP A 164 1.21 4.13 1.91
N ALA A 165 0.96 4.19 3.22
CA ALA A 165 1.80 3.52 4.20
C ALA A 165 1.58 2.01 4.15
N TYR A 166 2.62 1.21 4.37
CA TYR A 166 2.48 -0.24 4.40
C TYR A 166 3.17 -0.85 5.62
N ILE A 167 2.51 -1.84 6.21
CA ILE A 167 3.02 -2.56 7.37
C ILE A 167 3.90 -3.72 6.93
N VAL A 168 4.94 -4.01 7.71
CA VAL A 168 5.85 -5.13 7.48
C VAL A 168 6.12 -5.88 8.78
N ILE A 169 6.39 -7.18 8.67
CA ILE A 169 6.81 -8.03 9.78
C ILE A 169 8.32 -8.14 9.74
N ALA A 170 9.00 -7.48 10.67
CA ALA A 170 10.45 -7.54 10.76
C ALA A 170 10.93 -8.88 11.33
N GLN A 171 12.21 -9.17 11.15
CA GLN A 171 12.87 -10.29 11.79
C GLN A 171 12.69 -10.21 13.31
N GLY A 172 12.26 -11.28 13.93
CA GLY A 172 11.87 -11.28 15.35
C GLY A 172 10.39 -11.00 15.60
N GLY A 173 9.57 -10.81 14.57
CA GLY A 173 8.11 -10.77 14.65
C GLY A 173 7.52 -9.46 15.17
N ARG A 174 8.25 -8.35 15.05
CA ARG A 174 7.76 -7.00 15.36
C ARG A 174 7.17 -6.35 14.12
N LEU A 175 6.18 -5.48 14.33
CA LEU A 175 5.48 -4.78 13.27
C LEU A 175 6.04 -3.36 13.09
N PHE A 176 6.31 -3.00 11.83
CA PHE A 176 6.77 -1.66 11.46
C PHE A 176 5.97 -1.16 10.27
N TRP A 177 5.77 0.13 10.20
CA TRP A 177 5.24 0.82 9.04
C TRP A 177 6.37 1.43 8.24
N ILE A 178 6.28 1.34 6.92
CA ILE A 178 7.17 2.05 6.01
C ILE A 178 6.33 3.07 5.22
N ILE A 179 6.81 4.30 5.16
CA ILE A 179 6.14 5.41 4.49
C ILE A 179 7.15 6.09 3.58
N ASP A 180 6.79 6.28 2.32
CA ASP A 180 7.60 6.99 1.36
C ASP A 180 7.54 8.50 1.59
N GLY A 181 8.69 9.15 1.46
CA GLY A 181 8.81 10.60 1.62
C GLY A 181 9.45 11.25 0.39
N TYR A 182 8.82 12.33 -0.05
CA TYR A 182 9.19 13.07 -1.25
C TYR A 182 9.74 14.44 -0.91
N THR A 183 10.83 14.80 -1.58
CA THR A 183 11.21 16.19 -1.79
C THR A 183 10.57 16.70 -3.09
N ASN A 184 10.08 17.90 -3.09
CA ASN A 184 9.45 18.50 -4.28
C ASN A 184 9.75 19.98 -4.39
N SER A 185 9.58 20.52 -5.60
CA SER A 185 9.72 21.95 -5.90
C SER A 185 8.86 22.33 -7.11
N ALA A 186 8.42 23.58 -7.14
CA ALA A 186 7.79 24.22 -8.30
C ALA A 186 8.76 25.15 -9.05
N ARG A 187 10.06 25.14 -8.71
CA ARG A 187 11.04 26.11 -9.18
C ARG A 187 12.20 25.48 -9.95
N PHE A 188 12.05 24.25 -10.44
CA PHE A 188 13.10 23.62 -11.23
C PHE A 188 13.13 24.24 -12.64
N PRO A 189 14.28 24.76 -13.11
CA PRO A 189 14.36 25.46 -14.40
C PRO A 189 14.01 24.52 -15.56
N TYR A 190 13.25 25.03 -16.54
CA TYR A 190 12.90 24.35 -17.79
C TYR A 190 12.14 23.02 -17.66
N SER A 191 11.66 22.69 -16.47
CA SER A 191 10.84 21.52 -16.27
C SER A 191 9.34 21.84 -16.39
N ALA A 192 8.60 21.00 -17.10
CA ALA A 192 7.16 21.15 -17.23
C ALA A 192 6.44 20.90 -15.89
N PRO A 193 5.42 21.69 -15.55
CA PRO A 193 4.64 21.46 -14.33
C PRO A 193 3.80 20.19 -14.44
N LEU A 194 3.83 19.38 -13.39
CA LEU A 194 3.10 18.11 -13.30
C LEU A 194 1.65 18.27 -12.83
N SER A 195 1.33 19.41 -12.21
CA SER A 195 0.01 19.66 -11.63
C SER A 195 -0.38 21.14 -11.69
N ARG A 196 -1.65 21.44 -11.39
CA ARG A 196 -2.14 22.83 -11.25
C ARG A 196 -1.41 23.61 -10.16
N GLN A 197 -0.80 22.93 -9.19
CA GLN A 197 0.01 23.53 -8.13
C GLN A 197 1.42 23.91 -8.58
N GLY A 198 1.77 23.60 -9.84
CA GLY A 198 3.02 23.98 -10.45
C GLY A 198 4.23 23.13 -10.06
N MET A 199 4.04 22.04 -9.28
CA MET A 199 5.14 21.12 -8.95
C MET A 199 5.79 20.59 -10.23
N ASN A 200 7.11 20.76 -10.35
CA ASN A 200 7.88 20.35 -11.52
C ASN A 200 9.19 19.62 -11.18
N TYR A 201 9.34 19.23 -9.92
CA TYR A 201 10.43 18.42 -9.40
C TYR A 201 9.90 17.55 -8.26
N ILE A 202 10.18 16.26 -8.28
CA ILE A 202 9.86 15.32 -7.22
C ILE A 202 10.91 14.21 -7.18
N ARG A 203 11.32 13.82 -5.96
CA ARG A 203 12.17 12.65 -5.72
C ARG A 203 11.72 11.90 -4.48
N ASN A 204 11.78 10.58 -4.52
CA ASN A 204 11.58 9.74 -3.35
C ASN A 204 12.87 9.65 -2.53
N SER A 205 13.17 10.69 -1.79
CA SER A 205 14.44 10.88 -1.11
C SER A 205 14.49 10.32 0.30
N VAL A 206 13.34 9.94 0.86
CA VAL A 206 13.23 9.50 2.25
C VAL A 206 12.34 8.27 2.37
N LYS A 207 12.75 7.30 3.19
CA LYS A 207 11.90 6.24 3.73
C LYS A 207 11.74 6.47 5.23
N ALA A 208 10.53 6.66 5.69
CA ALA A 208 10.22 6.74 7.11
C ALA A 208 9.80 5.37 7.62
N VAL A 209 10.38 4.94 8.72
CA VAL A 209 10.04 3.69 9.42
C VAL A 209 9.45 4.03 10.77
N VAL A 210 8.25 3.53 11.05
CA VAL A 210 7.55 3.75 12.31
C VAL A 210 7.32 2.41 13.01
N ASP A 211 7.79 2.29 14.23
CA ASP A 211 7.52 1.13 15.09
C ASP A 211 6.04 1.16 15.52
N ALA A 212 5.27 0.13 15.14
CA ALA A 212 3.84 0.08 15.44
C ALA A 212 3.51 -0.01 16.94
N TYR A 213 4.45 -0.50 17.76
CA TYR A 213 4.27 -0.61 19.20
C TYR A 213 4.76 0.62 19.97
N ASN A 214 6.01 1.09 19.69
CA ASN A 214 6.61 2.18 20.44
C ASN A 214 6.41 3.56 19.80
N GLY A 215 6.05 3.62 18.52
CA GLY A 215 5.90 4.86 17.75
C GLY A 215 7.22 5.61 17.52
N THR A 216 8.38 4.94 17.64
CA THR A 216 9.64 5.51 17.22
C THR A 216 9.66 5.70 15.72
N VAL A 217 10.18 6.83 15.25
CA VAL A 217 10.28 7.16 13.84
C VAL A 217 11.74 7.30 13.47
N GLU A 218 12.13 6.63 12.39
CA GLU A 218 13.45 6.75 11.79
C GLU A 218 13.31 7.12 10.32
N PHE A 219 14.10 8.10 9.88
CA PHE A 219 14.11 8.53 8.47
C PHE A 219 15.42 8.10 7.81
N TYR A 220 15.30 7.43 6.66
CA TYR A 220 16.42 6.92 5.89
C TYR A 220 16.49 7.62 4.54
N LEU A 221 17.69 8.04 4.15
CA LEU A 221 17.95 8.67 2.85
C LEU A 221 17.97 7.60 1.76
N SER A 222 16.95 7.57 0.92
CA SER A 222 16.83 6.65 -0.21
C SER A 222 17.45 7.20 -1.50
N ASP A 223 17.51 8.52 -1.66
CA ASP A 223 18.18 9.19 -2.76
C ASP A 223 19.17 10.25 -2.23
N PRO A 224 20.39 9.84 -1.84
CA PRO A 224 21.39 10.77 -1.32
C PRO A 224 21.91 11.76 -2.37
N ALA A 225 21.60 11.58 -3.66
CA ALA A 225 22.00 12.51 -4.72
C ALA A 225 21.05 13.72 -4.86
N ASP A 226 19.88 13.69 -4.21
CA ASP A 226 18.94 14.80 -4.24
C ASP A 226 19.47 16.02 -3.46
N PRO A 227 19.67 17.18 -4.12
CA PRO A 227 20.22 18.37 -3.47
C PRO A 227 19.31 18.97 -2.38
N ILE A 228 17.98 18.76 -2.50
CA ILE A 228 17.01 19.27 -1.52
C ILE A 228 17.16 18.49 -0.21
N ILE A 229 17.17 17.16 -0.29
CA ILE A 229 17.32 16.34 0.93
C ILE A 229 18.70 16.52 1.57
N GLN A 230 19.75 16.71 0.77
CA GLN A 230 21.09 17.04 1.28
C GLN A 230 21.08 18.33 2.09
N SER A 231 20.35 19.36 1.64
CA SER A 231 20.20 20.61 2.36
C SER A 231 19.46 20.42 3.69
N PHE A 232 18.38 19.64 3.68
CA PHE A 232 17.65 19.31 4.90
C PHE A 232 18.49 18.48 5.87
N ALA A 233 19.23 17.50 5.39
CA ALA A 233 20.09 16.66 6.23
C ALA A 233 21.22 17.48 6.91
N LYS A 234 21.74 18.51 6.23
CA LYS A 234 22.71 19.44 6.83
C LYS A 234 22.05 20.41 7.83
N THR A 235 20.84 20.85 7.57
CA THR A 235 20.09 21.78 8.43
C THR A 235 19.61 21.10 9.70
N PHE A 236 19.20 19.83 9.60
CA PHE A 236 18.69 19.02 10.70
C PHE A 236 19.57 17.80 10.94
N PRO A 237 20.78 17.98 11.52
CA PRO A 237 21.68 16.87 11.77
C PRO A 237 21.01 15.86 12.72
N HIS A 238 21.29 14.58 12.51
CA HIS A 238 20.75 13.44 13.26
C HIS A 238 19.28 13.06 12.98
N VAL A 239 18.54 13.80 12.15
CA VAL A 239 17.16 13.42 11.76
C VAL A 239 17.20 12.28 10.73
N PHE A 240 18.14 12.35 9.81
CA PHE A 240 18.23 11.39 8.71
C PHE A 240 19.42 10.45 8.87
N LYS A 241 19.21 9.19 8.58
CA LYS A 241 20.22 8.13 8.53
C LYS A 241 20.47 7.70 7.07
N PRO A 242 21.66 7.24 6.71
CA PRO A 242 21.87 6.63 5.38
C PRO A 242 21.03 5.36 5.25
N ILE A 243 20.59 5.04 4.04
CA ILE A 243 19.75 3.86 3.77
C ILE A 243 20.42 2.55 4.20
N ASP A 244 21.74 2.48 4.13
CA ASP A 244 22.52 1.32 4.56
C ASP A 244 22.50 1.09 6.08
N ALA A 245 22.08 2.07 6.86
CA ALA A 245 21.86 1.92 8.30
C ALA A 245 20.46 1.33 8.63
N MET A 246 19.58 1.18 7.63
CA MET A 246 18.31 0.48 7.81
C MET A 246 18.57 -1.02 8.03
N PRO A 247 17.93 -1.65 9.03
CA PRO A 247 17.99 -3.08 9.21
C PRO A 247 17.68 -3.82 7.89
N GLU A 248 18.47 -4.85 7.60
CA GLU A 248 18.39 -5.54 6.30
C GLU A 248 17.03 -6.17 6.04
N ASP A 249 16.39 -6.70 7.08
CA ASP A 249 15.05 -7.25 7.04
C ASP A 249 14.00 -6.19 6.67
N LEU A 250 14.10 -4.97 7.20
CA LEU A 250 13.21 -3.87 6.80
C LEU A 250 13.53 -3.37 5.40
N ARG A 251 14.82 -3.29 5.05
CA ARG A 251 15.27 -2.85 3.72
C ARG A 251 14.80 -3.81 2.62
N ALA A 252 14.73 -5.10 2.89
CA ALA A 252 14.20 -6.09 1.96
C ALA A 252 12.72 -5.91 1.61
N HIS A 253 11.96 -5.16 2.42
CA HIS A 253 10.56 -4.84 2.18
C HIS A 253 10.34 -3.48 1.49
N VAL A 254 11.42 -2.73 1.21
CA VAL A 254 11.29 -1.44 0.52
C VAL A 254 10.82 -1.68 -0.91
N ARG A 255 9.69 -1.06 -1.26
CA ARG A 255 9.10 -1.14 -2.60
C ARG A 255 9.18 0.21 -3.31
N TYR A 256 9.07 0.20 -4.64
CA TYR A 256 9.04 1.43 -5.42
C TYR A 256 7.64 2.08 -5.29
N PRO A 257 7.54 3.39 -4.96
CA PRO A 257 6.25 4.00 -4.64
C PRO A 257 5.39 4.22 -5.88
N GLN A 258 4.11 3.89 -5.76
CA GLN A 258 3.14 3.90 -6.85
C GLN A 258 2.85 5.31 -7.38
N ASP A 259 2.73 6.29 -6.48
CA ASP A 259 2.46 7.70 -6.86
C ASP A 259 3.59 8.29 -7.69
N LEU A 260 4.85 8.10 -7.26
CA LEU A 260 6.00 8.55 -8.04
C LEU A 260 6.06 7.84 -9.40
N PHE A 261 5.84 6.55 -9.43
CA PHE A 261 5.84 5.78 -10.67
C PHE A 261 4.77 6.26 -11.64
N THR A 262 3.57 6.59 -11.17
CA THR A 262 2.49 7.16 -11.99
C THR A 262 2.90 8.50 -12.60
N ILE A 263 3.55 9.35 -11.82
CA ILE A 263 4.10 10.64 -12.32
C ILE A 263 5.14 10.37 -13.40
N GLN A 264 6.09 9.48 -13.16
CA GLN A 264 7.14 9.14 -14.11
C GLN A 264 6.59 8.49 -15.38
N ALA A 265 5.57 7.65 -15.26
CA ALA A 265 4.87 7.05 -16.40
C ALA A 265 4.22 8.11 -17.29
N ASN A 266 3.57 9.11 -16.70
CA ASN A 266 2.98 10.22 -17.44
C ASN A 266 4.04 11.09 -18.15
N VAL A 267 5.19 11.29 -17.52
CA VAL A 267 6.33 11.99 -18.15
C VAL A 267 6.89 11.14 -19.29
N TYR A 268 7.12 9.85 -19.06
CA TYR A 268 7.63 8.91 -20.07
C TYR A 268 6.72 8.86 -21.31
N ALA A 269 5.41 8.92 -21.14
CA ALA A 269 4.44 8.91 -22.24
C ALA A 269 4.71 9.96 -23.33
N THR A 270 5.35 11.06 -22.96
CA THR A 270 5.77 12.12 -23.91
C THR A 270 7.26 12.03 -24.22
N TYR A 271 8.11 11.88 -23.22
CA TYR A 271 9.56 12.05 -23.35
C TYR A 271 10.31 10.80 -23.86
N HIS A 272 9.61 9.70 -24.17
CA HIS A 272 10.21 8.55 -24.86
C HIS A 272 10.52 8.85 -26.35
N MET A 273 9.88 9.86 -26.94
CA MET A 273 10.10 10.27 -28.33
C MET A 273 11.47 10.95 -28.48
N GLN A 274 12.38 10.34 -29.25
CA GLN A 274 13.75 10.81 -29.41
C GLN A 274 13.91 11.77 -30.59
N ASP A 275 13.09 11.63 -31.64
CA ASP A 275 13.10 12.53 -32.78
C ASP A 275 12.44 13.85 -32.43
N PRO A 276 13.11 15.02 -32.64
CA PRO A 276 12.56 16.31 -32.27
C PRO A 276 11.26 16.68 -32.99
N GLN A 277 11.10 16.27 -34.27
CA GLN A 277 9.91 16.55 -35.03
C GLN A 277 8.72 15.70 -34.56
N VAL A 278 8.95 14.40 -34.31
CA VAL A 278 7.97 13.49 -33.74
C VAL A 278 7.54 13.96 -32.35
N PHE A 279 8.50 14.42 -31.54
CA PHE A 279 8.23 14.99 -30.22
C PHE A 279 7.40 16.27 -30.29
N PHE A 280 7.77 17.20 -31.18
CA PHE A 280 7.05 18.47 -31.33
C PHE A 280 5.60 18.24 -31.80
N ASN A 281 5.42 17.38 -32.78
CA ASN A 281 4.10 17.03 -33.32
C ASN A 281 3.30 16.06 -32.45
N LYS A 282 3.92 15.45 -31.42
CA LYS A 282 3.35 14.39 -30.57
C LYS A 282 2.79 13.22 -31.37
N GLU A 283 3.51 12.80 -32.40
CA GLU A 283 3.05 11.77 -33.35
C GLU A 283 3.00 10.37 -32.75
N ASP A 284 3.91 10.04 -31.81
CA ASP A 284 3.99 8.74 -31.12
C ASP A 284 3.64 8.86 -29.63
N LEU A 285 2.78 9.82 -29.25
CA LEU A 285 2.38 10.03 -27.87
C LEU A 285 1.73 8.75 -27.30
N LEU A 286 2.16 8.37 -26.10
CA LEU A 286 1.57 7.26 -25.36
C LEU A 286 0.47 7.71 -24.42
N SER A 287 -0.40 6.81 -24.05
CA SER A 287 -1.46 7.00 -23.07
C SER A 287 -1.54 5.79 -22.14
N ILE A 288 -1.88 6.03 -20.89
CA ILE A 288 -2.26 4.94 -19.97
C ILE A 288 -3.60 4.39 -20.46
N PRO A 289 -3.73 3.06 -20.63
CA PRO A 289 -4.97 2.46 -21.08
C PRO A 289 -6.11 2.72 -20.11
N ARG A 290 -7.32 2.90 -20.66
CA ARG A 290 -8.53 3.03 -19.85
C ARG A 290 -9.28 1.71 -19.80
N ARG A 291 -9.97 1.51 -18.69
CA ARG A 291 -10.87 0.38 -18.48
C ARG A 291 -12.22 0.86 -17.98
N THR A 292 -13.25 0.11 -18.33
CA THR A 292 -14.58 0.33 -17.78
C THR A 292 -14.76 -0.52 -16.51
N ILE A 293 -14.83 0.16 -15.36
CA ILE A 293 -15.10 -0.47 -14.07
C ILE A 293 -16.43 0.10 -13.56
N GLU A 294 -17.41 -0.76 -13.30
CA GLU A 294 -18.76 -0.36 -12.84
C GLU A 294 -19.41 0.75 -13.72
N GLY A 295 -19.24 0.62 -15.04
CA GLY A 295 -19.80 1.57 -16.01
C GLY A 295 -19.07 2.91 -16.12
N ARG A 296 -17.93 3.08 -15.45
CA ARG A 296 -17.10 4.29 -15.51
C ARG A 296 -15.75 3.98 -16.14
N GLU A 297 -15.32 4.83 -17.07
CA GLU A 297 -13.95 4.75 -17.59
C GLU A 297 -12.97 5.32 -16.56
N ARG A 298 -11.94 4.52 -16.23
CA ARG A 298 -10.82 4.90 -15.36
C ARG A 298 -9.52 4.50 -16.03
N ASP A 299 -8.48 5.29 -15.82
CA ASP A 299 -7.12 4.92 -16.22
C ASP A 299 -6.68 3.70 -15.41
N MET A 300 -5.88 2.81 -16.03
CA MET A 300 -5.30 1.68 -15.31
C MET A 300 -4.33 2.19 -14.26
N GLU A 301 -4.39 1.60 -13.07
CA GLU A 301 -3.44 1.86 -12.00
C GLU A 301 -2.22 0.94 -12.14
N PRO A 302 -1.03 1.40 -11.75
CA PRO A 302 0.12 0.53 -11.62
C PRO A 302 -0.14 -0.62 -10.64
N TYR A 303 0.43 -1.78 -10.92
CA TYR A 303 0.29 -2.94 -10.04
C TYR A 303 1.60 -3.65 -9.81
N TYR A 304 1.78 -4.15 -8.59
CA TYR A 304 2.95 -4.94 -8.22
C TYR A 304 2.81 -6.38 -8.69
N THR A 305 3.91 -6.94 -9.15
CA THR A 305 3.99 -8.36 -9.51
C THR A 305 5.41 -8.88 -9.30
N ILE A 306 5.54 -10.19 -9.14
CA ILE A 306 6.83 -10.88 -9.19
C ILE A 306 6.97 -11.49 -10.57
N MET A 307 7.99 -11.08 -11.29
CA MET A 307 8.28 -11.66 -12.61
C MET A 307 9.74 -11.52 -12.99
N ARG A 308 10.15 -12.35 -13.93
CA ARG A 308 11.47 -12.25 -14.57
C ARG A 308 11.38 -11.31 -15.77
N LEU A 309 12.13 -10.22 -15.73
CA LEU A 309 12.24 -9.29 -16.84
C LEU A 309 13.00 -9.93 -18.01
N PRO A 310 12.71 -9.57 -19.28
CA PRO A 310 13.46 -10.06 -20.42
C PRO A 310 14.95 -9.74 -20.30
N GLY A 311 15.78 -10.78 -20.46
CA GLY A 311 17.24 -10.67 -20.32
C GLY A 311 17.78 -10.81 -18.89
N GLU A 312 16.93 -10.96 -17.90
CA GLU A 312 17.31 -11.19 -16.50
C GLU A 312 17.21 -12.68 -16.15
N GLU A 313 18.07 -13.13 -15.23
CA GLU A 313 18.08 -14.53 -14.78
C GLU A 313 17.11 -14.82 -13.62
N LYS A 314 16.80 -13.80 -12.84
CA LYS A 314 16.03 -13.92 -11.60
C LYS A 314 14.70 -13.16 -11.69
N GLU A 315 13.74 -13.67 -10.94
CA GLU A 315 12.50 -12.96 -10.68
C GLU A 315 12.76 -11.80 -9.72
N GLU A 316 12.03 -10.69 -9.94
CA GLU A 316 12.09 -9.49 -9.10
C GLU A 316 10.68 -9.00 -8.80
N PHE A 317 10.55 -8.32 -7.67
CA PHE A 317 9.34 -7.57 -7.33
C PHE A 317 9.35 -6.24 -8.10
N ILE A 318 8.40 -6.06 -8.97
CA ILE A 318 8.31 -4.91 -9.87
C ILE A 318 6.96 -4.24 -9.80
N LEU A 319 6.92 -2.96 -10.10
CA LEU A 319 5.71 -2.19 -10.32
C LEU A 319 5.54 -1.97 -11.82
N LEU A 320 4.39 -2.31 -12.37
CA LEU A 320 4.15 -2.41 -13.80
C LEU A 320 2.99 -1.52 -14.26
N LEU A 321 3.13 -0.89 -15.43
CA LEU A 321 2.07 -0.14 -16.08
C LEU A 321 2.15 -0.29 -17.61
N PRO A 322 1.06 -0.70 -18.29
CA PRO A 322 0.99 -0.78 -19.74
C PRO A 322 0.75 0.61 -20.38
N PHE A 323 1.13 0.73 -21.67
CA PHE A 323 0.83 1.88 -22.51
C PHE A 323 0.24 1.48 -23.84
N THR A 324 -0.68 2.32 -24.33
CA THR A 324 -1.21 2.30 -25.69
C THR A 324 -0.82 3.57 -26.43
N PRO A 325 -0.76 3.59 -27.77
CA PRO A 325 -0.63 4.85 -28.49
C PRO A 325 -1.85 5.75 -28.20
N ASN A 326 -1.64 7.03 -28.15
CA ASN A 326 -2.74 7.98 -27.94
C ASN A 326 -3.85 7.77 -28.98
N LYS A 327 -5.11 7.69 -28.52
CA LYS A 327 -6.31 7.42 -29.32
C LYS A 327 -6.36 6.04 -30.00
N ARG A 328 -5.56 5.07 -29.58
CA ARG A 328 -5.61 3.70 -30.05
C ARG A 328 -5.62 2.74 -28.86
N ASP A 329 -6.26 1.59 -29.03
CA ASP A 329 -6.45 0.63 -27.93
C ASP A 329 -5.48 -0.55 -27.96
N ASN A 330 -4.60 -0.67 -28.98
CA ASN A 330 -3.60 -1.73 -29.06
C ASN A 330 -2.39 -1.43 -28.15
N MET A 331 -1.80 -2.48 -27.59
CA MET A 331 -0.59 -2.34 -26.76
C MET A 331 0.60 -1.80 -27.55
N ARG A 332 1.33 -0.89 -26.95
CA ARG A 332 2.56 -0.32 -27.52
C ARG A 332 3.80 -0.66 -26.70
N SER A 333 3.71 -0.51 -25.40
CA SER A 333 4.81 -0.75 -24.47
C SER A 333 4.29 -0.97 -23.07
N TRP A 334 5.20 -1.31 -22.17
CA TRP A 334 4.96 -1.27 -20.73
C TRP A 334 6.21 -0.77 -20.01
N LEU A 335 5.99 -0.10 -18.90
CA LEU A 335 7.02 0.43 -18.02
C LEU A 335 7.03 -0.40 -16.76
N ALA A 336 8.22 -0.76 -16.29
CA ALA A 336 8.44 -1.43 -15.02
C ALA A 336 9.39 -0.62 -14.14
N ALA A 337 9.05 -0.46 -12.87
CA ALA A 337 9.98 -0.01 -11.84
C ALA A 337 10.43 -1.19 -11.00
N ARG A 338 11.73 -1.34 -10.83
CA ARG A 338 12.36 -2.46 -10.10
C ARG A 338 12.47 -2.10 -8.63
N SER A 339 12.10 -3.03 -7.75
CA SER A 339 12.10 -2.81 -6.30
C SER A 339 13.24 -3.54 -5.57
N ASP A 340 13.92 -4.49 -6.21
CA ASP A 340 14.84 -5.38 -5.51
C ASP A 340 16.31 -4.96 -5.58
N GLY A 341 16.98 -4.96 -4.44
CA GLY A 341 18.42 -4.90 -4.28
C GLY A 341 19.10 -3.77 -5.05
N LYS A 342 20.11 -4.11 -5.86
CA LYS A 342 20.89 -3.15 -6.68
C LYS A 342 20.09 -2.51 -7.83
N ASN A 343 18.96 -3.08 -8.13
CA ASN A 343 18.08 -2.63 -9.22
C ASN A 343 16.99 -1.68 -8.74
N TYR A 344 16.87 -1.45 -7.44
CA TYR A 344 15.90 -0.51 -6.88
C TYR A 344 15.93 0.84 -7.59
N GLY A 345 14.76 1.30 -8.03
CA GLY A 345 14.59 2.60 -8.69
C GLY A 345 14.94 2.62 -10.18
N LYS A 346 15.43 1.51 -10.78
CA LYS A 346 15.61 1.42 -12.23
C LYS A 346 14.26 1.29 -12.91
N LEU A 347 14.01 2.16 -13.90
CA LEU A 347 12.87 2.06 -14.79
C LEU A 347 13.30 1.33 -16.07
N THR A 348 12.51 0.34 -16.47
CA THR A 348 12.71 -0.43 -17.69
C THR A 348 11.47 -0.32 -18.55
N ALA A 349 11.62 0.21 -19.77
CA ALA A 349 10.55 0.25 -20.75
C ALA A 349 10.77 -0.87 -21.78
N LEU A 350 9.73 -1.66 -22.03
CA LEU A 350 9.73 -2.68 -23.06
C LEU A 350 8.68 -2.34 -24.11
N GLU A 351 9.16 -2.21 -25.36
CA GLU A 351 8.32 -1.84 -26.49
C GLU A 351 7.99 -3.06 -27.36
N PHE A 352 6.75 -3.14 -27.82
CA PHE A 352 6.37 -4.09 -28.84
C PHE A 352 6.73 -3.59 -30.24
N PRO A 353 7.21 -4.47 -31.15
CA PRO A 353 7.47 -4.08 -32.52
C PRO A 353 6.22 -3.45 -33.17
N LYS A 354 6.36 -2.33 -33.85
CA LYS A 354 5.25 -1.60 -34.50
C LYS A 354 4.49 -2.46 -35.52
N ALA A 355 5.18 -3.44 -36.12
CA ALA A 355 4.58 -4.38 -37.10
C ALA A 355 3.72 -5.48 -36.46
N LYS A 356 3.81 -5.69 -35.13
CA LYS A 356 3.05 -6.72 -34.43
C LYS A 356 1.84 -6.11 -33.74
N LEU A 357 0.65 -6.55 -34.14
CA LEU A 357 -0.57 -6.17 -33.41
C LEU A 357 -0.64 -6.96 -32.09
N VAL A 358 -0.64 -6.24 -30.97
CA VAL A 358 -0.86 -6.79 -29.64
C VAL A 358 -2.09 -6.09 -29.07
N TYR A 359 -3.10 -6.87 -28.69
CA TYR A 359 -4.32 -6.32 -28.10
C TYR A 359 -4.01 -5.58 -26.80
N GLY A 360 -4.63 -4.41 -26.61
CA GLY A 360 -4.55 -3.69 -25.34
C GLY A 360 -5.70 -4.05 -24.41
N PRO A 361 -5.63 -3.58 -23.15
CA PRO A 361 -6.58 -3.94 -22.10
C PRO A 361 -8.05 -3.70 -22.49
N LYS A 362 -8.37 -2.56 -23.09
CA LYS A 362 -9.74 -2.22 -23.53
C LYS A 362 -10.25 -3.16 -24.61
N GLN A 363 -9.37 -3.58 -25.53
CA GLN A 363 -9.74 -4.55 -26.57
C GLN A 363 -9.99 -5.94 -25.97
N ILE A 364 -9.22 -6.32 -24.96
CA ILE A 364 -9.44 -7.59 -24.23
C ILE A 364 -10.75 -7.55 -23.46
N ASP A 365 -11.05 -6.46 -22.74
CA ASP A 365 -12.33 -6.28 -22.05
C ASP A 365 -13.51 -6.41 -23.05
N ALA A 366 -13.44 -5.75 -24.20
CA ALA A 366 -14.47 -5.85 -25.23
C ALA A 366 -14.63 -7.28 -25.80
N ARG A 367 -13.53 -8.00 -25.97
CA ARG A 367 -13.58 -9.40 -26.44
C ARG A 367 -14.14 -10.35 -25.38
N ILE A 368 -13.86 -10.12 -24.11
CA ILE A 368 -14.49 -10.86 -23.00
C ILE A 368 -16.00 -10.65 -23.02
N ASP A 369 -16.46 -9.41 -23.22
CA ASP A 369 -17.89 -9.08 -23.28
C ASP A 369 -18.59 -9.64 -24.50
N GLN A 370 -17.85 -9.85 -25.60
CA GLN A 370 -18.38 -10.44 -26.84
C GLN A 370 -18.34 -11.96 -26.85
N ASP A 371 -17.59 -12.60 -25.94
CA ASP A 371 -17.56 -14.05 -25.85
C ASP A 371 -18.92 -14.57 -25.37
N THR A 372 -19.53 -15.45 -26.16
CA THR A 372 -20.91 -15.93 -25.94
C THR A 372 -21.06 -16.70 -24.64
N ILE A 373 -20.08 -17.51 -24.27
CA ILE A 373 -20.12 -18.34 -23.05
C ILE A 373 -19.96 -17.46 -21.85
N ILE A 374 -18.93 -16.59 -21.86
CA ILE A 374 -18.63 -15.70 -20.76
C ILE A 374 -19.77 -14.69 -20.54
N SER A 375 -20.23 -14.04 -21.60
CA SER A 375 -21.33 -13.06 -21.56
C SER A 375 -22.62 -13.66 -20.99
N GLN A 376 -22.96 -14.88 -21.39
CA GLN A 376 -24.12 -15.59 -20.87
C GLN A 376 -23.99 -15.87 -19.38
N GLN A 377 -22.84 -16.33 -18.91
CA GLN A 377 -22.60 -16.61 -17.49
C GLN A 377 -22.60 -15.34 -16.66
N LEU A 378 -21.96 -14.26 -17.13
CA LEU A 378 -21.97 -12.96 -16.44
C LEU A 378 -23.39 -12.41 -16.27
N THR A 379 -24.24 -12.55 -17.32
CA THR A 379 -25.64 -12.17 -17.27
C THR A 379 -26.43 -13.01 -16.25
N LEU A 380 -26.18 -14.31 -16.22
CA LEU A 380 -26.84 -15.23 -15.27
C LEU A 380 -26.48 -14.88 -13.81
N TRP A 381 -25.22 -14.56 -13.53
CA TRP A 381 -24.75 -14.23 -12.19
C TRP A 381 -25.08 -12.81 -11.75
N SER A 382 -25.42 -11.91 -12.67
CA SER A 382 -25.81 -10.52 -12.36
C SER A 382 -27.35 -10.37 -12.21
N GLN A 383 -28.06 -11.45 -11.82
CA GLN A 383 -29.49 -11.42 -11.55
C GLN A 383 -29.77 -10.92 -10.12
N ARG A 384 -31.05 -10.66 -9.80
CA ARG A 384 -31.49 -10.21 -8.47
C ARG A 384 -30.89 -11.05 -7.35
N GLY A 385 -30.25 -10.39 -6.40
CA GLY A 385 -29.64 -11.00 -5.20
C GLY A 385 -28.15 -11.26 -5.32
N SER A 386 -27.54 -11.13 -6.50
CA SER A 386 -26.10 -11.28 -6.69
C SER A 386 -25.53 -10.25 -7.66
N GLN A 387 -24.27 -9.88 -7.44
CA GLN A 387 -23.51 -8.94 -8.24
C GLN A 387 -22.18 -9.56 -8.65
N VAL A 388 -21.85 -9.47 -9.94
CA VAL A 388 -20.52 -9.83 -10.45
C VAL A 388 -19.59 -8.63 -10.33
N LEU A 389 -18.47 -8.82 -9.62
CA LEU A 389 -17.42 -7.84 -9.51
C LEU A 389 -16.23 -8.32 -10.37
N ARG A 390 -15.84 -7.52 -11.33
CA ARG A 390 -14.64 -7.77 -12.14
C ARG A 390 -13.43 -7.21 -11.44
N GLY A 391 -12.47 -8.05 -11.15
CA GLY A 391 -11.17 -7.62 -10.63
C GLY A 391 -10.33 -6.90 -11.67
N SER A 392 -9.16 -6.45 -11.25
CA SER A 392 -8.21 -5.79 -12.16
C SER A 392 -7.75 -6.74 -13.26
N LEU A 393 -7.74 -6.26 -14.50
CA LEU A 393 -7.13 -6.97 -15.62
C LEU A 393 -5.61 -6.80 -15.54
N LEU A 394 -4.91 -7.87 -15.29
CA LEU A 394 -3.45 -7.89 -15.26
C LEU A 394 -2.93 -8.21 -16.65
N ALA A 395 -2.02 -7.40 -17.17
CA ALA A 395 -1.32 -7.64 -18.44
C ALA A 395 0.09 -8.14 -18.11
N ILE A 396 0.29 -9.44 -18.18
CA ILE A 396 1.53 -10.11 -17.76
C ILE A 396 2.37 -10.39 -19.01
N PRO A 397 3.55 -9.76 -19.18
CA PRO A 397 4.46 -10.08 -20.26
C PRO A 397 5.02 -11.49 -20.10
N ILE A 398 4.89 -12.32 -21.14
CA ILE A 398 5.48 -13.65 -21.21
C ILE A 398 6.30 -13.71 -22.50
N GLU A 399 7.62 -13.73 -22.39
CA GLU A 399 8.55 -13.67 -23.52
C GLU A 399 8.24 -12.52 -24.49
N LYS A 400 7.73 -12.82 -25.68
CA LYS A 400 7.38 -11.84 -26.73
C LYS A 400 5.86 -11.62 -26.85
N SER A 401 5.08 -12.07 -25.86
CA SER A 401 3.62 -12.05 -25.88
C SER A 401 3.08 -11.50 -24.55
N LEU A 402 1.77 -11.26 -24.50
CA LEU A 402 1.05 -10.87 -23.29
C LEU A 402 0.03 -11.93 -22.92
N LEU A 403 0.00 -12.28 -21.66
CA LEU A 403 -1.08 -12.98 -21.00
C LEU A 403 -1.93 -11.97 -20.24
N TYR A 404 -3.23 -12.00 -20.45
CA TYR A 404 -4.18 -11.22 -19.69
C TYR A 404 -4.91 -12.11 -18.70
N VAL A 405 -4.97 -11.70 -17.44
CA VAL A 405 -5.67 -12.44 -16.39
C VAL A 405 -6.63 -11.51 -15.67
N GLN A 406 -7.89 -11.92 -15.57
CA GLN A 406 -8.92 -11.16 -14.88
C GLN A 406 -9.71 -12.04 -13.93
N PRO A 407 -9.66 -11.83 -12.61
CA PRO A 407 -10.50 -12.55 -11.67
C PRO A 407 -11.93 -12.00 -11.69
N LEU A 408 -12.90 -12.90 -11.53
CA LEU A 408 -14.32 -12.60 -11.37
C LEU A 408 -14.77 -13.02 -9.98
N TYR A 409 -15.34 -12.08 -9.26
CA TYR A 409 -15.90 -12.31 -7.93
C TYR A 409 -17.42 -12.23 -7.98
N LEU A 410 -18.06 -13.02 -7.15
CA LEU A 410 -19.49 -12.98 -6.91
C LEU A 410 -19.74 -12.47 -5.49
N ALA A 411 -20.58 -11.47 -5.37
CA ALA A 411 -21.03 -10.92 -4.09
C ALA A 411 -22.55 -10.94 -4.01
N ALA A 412 -23.12 -11.18 -2.82
CA ALA A 412 -24.55 -10.96 -2.62
C ALA A 412 -24.82 -9.46 -2.47
N GLU A 413 -25.99 -9.00 -2.96
CA GLU A 413 -26.39 -7.58 -2.86
C GLU A 413 -26.46 -7.07 -1.42
N GLN A 414 -26.72 -7.94 -0.45
CA GLN A 414 -26.83 -7.60 0.96
C GLN A 414 -25.61 -8.06 1.78
N GLY A 415 -24.43 -7.51 1.46
CA GLY A 415 -23.31 -7.46 2.41
C GLY A 415 -22.53 -8.74 2.66
N SER A 416 -22.38 -9.64 1.69
CA SER A 416 -21.43 -10.74 1.80
C SER A 416 -20.04 -10.34 1.28
N LEU A 417 -19.01 -11.03 1.80
CA LEU A 417 -17.67 -10.92 1.24
C LEU A 417 -17.66 -11.45 -0.20
N PRO A 418 -17.04 -10.76 -1.15
CA PRO A 418 -16.90 -11.26 -2.51
C PRO A 418 -16.11 -12.57 -2.53
N GLU A 419 -16.59 -13.56 -3.27
CA GLU A 419 -15.94 -14.85 -3.47
C GLU A 419 -15.39 -14.93 -4.90
N LEU A 420 -14.13 -15.37 -5.06
CA LEU A 420 -13.58 -15.66 -6.37
C LEU A 420 -14.36 -16.82 -7.00
N LYS A 421 -14.98 -16.56 -8.15
CA LYS A 421 -15.82 -17.53 -8.83
C LYS A 421 -15.18 -18.09 -10.07
N ARG A 422 -14.49 -17.26 -10.83
CA ARG A 422 -13.80 -17.62 -12.08
C ARG A 422 -12.58 -16.75 -12.30
N ILE A 423 -11.71 -17.24 -13.14
CA ILE A 423 -10.58 -16.49 -13.69
C ILE A 423 -10.72 -16.51 -15.21
N ILE A 424 -10.68 -15.33 -15.81
CA ILE A 424 -10.62 -15.19 -17.26
C ILE A 424 -9.16 -15.05 -17.66
N VAL A 425 -8.75 -15.83 -18.63
CA VAL A 425 -7.41 -15.80 -19.22
C VAL A 425 -7.54 -15.52 -20.71
N ALA A 426 -6.78 -14.51 -21.18
CA ALA A 426 -6.72 -14.20 -22.61
C ALA A 426 -5.27 -14.22 -23.10
N PHE A 427 -5.02 -14.97 -24.16
CA PHE A 427 -3.73 -15.09 -24.80
C PHE A 427 -3.88 -15.09 -26.32
N GLY A 428 -3.33 -14.08 -26.98
CA GLY A 428 -3.51 -13.91 -28.42
C GLY A 428 -5.00 -13.80 -28.80
N ASN A 429 -5.47 -14.75 -29.60
CA ASN A 429 -6.88 -14.81 -30.02
C ASN A 429 -7.76 -15.74 -29.16
N ARG A 430 -7.21 -16.36 -28.15
CA ARG A 430 -7.93 -17.28 -27.27
C ARG A 430 -8.35 -16.58 -25.99
N ILE A 431 -9.58 -16.83 -25.56
CA ILE A 431 -10.11 -16.41 -24.26
C ILE A 431 -10.74 -17.65 -23.65
N THR A 432 -10.44 -17.88 -22.39
CA THR A 432 -11.05 -18.95 -21.59
C THR A 432 -11.43 -18.42 -20.23
N MET A 433 -12.37 -19.08 -19.58
CA MET A 433 -12.81 -18.77 -18.23
C MET A 433 -12.95 -20.07 -17.45
N ASP A 434 -12.22 -20.16 -16.33
CA ASP A 434 -12.22 -21.35 -15.50
C ASP A 434 -12.19 -21.03 -13.99
N GLU A 435 -12.29 -22.05 -13.14
CA GLU A 435 -12.31 -21.88 -11.67
C GLU A 435 -10.94 -21.50 -11.13
N THR A 436 -9.88 -22.02 -11.71
CA THR A 436 -8.48 -21.77 -11.30
C THR A 436 -7.60 -21.50 -12.51
N LEU A 437 -6.36 -21.09 -12.28
CA LEU A 437 -5.36 -20.94 -13.35
C LEU A 437 -4.76 -22.27 -13.82
N ASP A 438 -4.96 -23.36 -13.09
CA ASP A 438 -4.40 -24.68 -13.37
C ASP A 438 -5.31 -25.55 -14.27
N LEU A 439 -6.52 -25.10 -14.53
CA LEU A 439 -7.52 -25.73 -15.43
C LEU A 439 -7.54 -25.04 -16.79
#